data_0118dbb684a1f75aaa518d12fba0f72b
#
_entry.id   0118dbb684a1f75aaa518d12fba0f72b
#
_cell.length_a   1.000
_cell.length_b   1.000
_cell.length_c   1.000
_cell.angle_alpha   90.00
_cell.angle_beta   90.00
_cell.angle_gamma   90.00
#
_symmetry.space_group_name_H-M   'P 1'
#
loop_
_entity.id
_entity.type
_entity.pdbx_description
1 polymer ?
#
loop_
_entity_poly.entity_id
_entity_poly.type
_entity_poly.pdbx_seq_one_letter_code
_entity_poly.pdbx_strand_id
1 'polypeptide(L)'
;VNPKFIVCDEAVSALDVSIQAQVVNMFEELQEKLGVAYLFIAHDLLVVHHISDRIAVMYLGKMMEIADADELNANPIHPYTLSLLSAVPIPDPETARKSHRIVLEGDVPSPLKMPTGCPFRTRCKYATEKCGQEMPQLTDRGNGHMVACWNK
;
A
#
# COMPACT_ATOMS: atom_id res chain seq x y z
N VAL A 1 -15.26 20.65 17.95
CA VAL A 1 -14.12 19.80 18.33
C VAL A 1 -12.96 20.17 17.40
N ASN A 2 -11.79 20.44 17.95
CA ASN A 2 -10.58 20.70 17.15
C ASN A 2 -9.64 19.50 17.30
N PRO A 3 -9.79 18.44 16.49
CA PRO A 3 -8.96 17.26 16.56
C PRO A 3 -7.55 17.58 16.01
N LYS A 4 -6.52 16.94 16.57
CA LYS A 4 -5.16 16.97 16.02
C LYS A 4 -4.92 15.81 15.03
N PHE A 5 -5.78 14.79 15.08
CA PHE A 5 -5.65 13.57 14.29
C PHE A 5 -7.03 13.05 13.91
N ILE A 6 -7.20 12.65 12.65
CA ILE A 6 -8.45 12.10 12.11
C ILE A 6 -8.14 10.78 11.40
N VAL A 7 -8.98 9.77 11.62
CA VAL A 7 -8.97 8.50 10.87
C VAL A 7 -10.02 8.57 9.79
N CYS A 8 -9.59 8.44 8.53
CA CYS A 8 -10.44 8.41 7.35
C CYS A 8 -10.46 6.98 6.81
N ASP A 9 -11.47 6.21 7.19
CA ASP A 9 -11.64 4.82 6.75
C ASP A 9 -12.55 4.77 5.52
N GLU A 10 -11.95 4.45 4.36
CA GLU A 10 -12.62 4.40 3.04
C GLU A 10 -13.47 5.64 2.69
N ALA A 11 -13.05 6.83 3.15
CA ALA A 11 -13.81 8.07 3.08
C ALA A 11 -14.25 8.48 1.66
N VAL A 12 -13.61 7.95 0.61
CA VAL A 12 -13.87 8.31 -0.80
C VAL A 12 -14.24 7.11 -1.68
N SER A 13 -14.31 5.89 -1.14
CA SER A 13 -14.48 4.65 -1.90
C SER A 13 -15.79 4.54 -2.67
N ALA A 14 -16.85 5.19 -2.19
CA ALA A 14 -18.19 5.16 -2.80
C ALA A 14 -18.47 6.35 -3.74
N LEU A 15 -17.48 7.19 -4.01
CA LEU A 15 -17.63 8.40 -4.83
C LEU A 15 -17.15 8.16 -6.26
N ASP A 16 -17.75 8.88 -7.22
CA ASP A 16 -17.19 8.94 -8.56
C ASP A 16 -15.85 9.71 -8.59
N VAL A 17 -15.03 9.47 -9.60
CA VAL A 17 -13.66 9.99 -9.70
C VAL A 17 -13.59 11.52 -9.57
N SER A 18 -14.58 12.24 -10.11
CA SER A 18 -14.59 13.71 -10.08
C SER A 18 -14.87 14.23 -8.67
N ILE A 19 -15.83 13.64 -7.98
CA ILE A 19 -16.16 13.99 -6.59
C ILE A 19 -15.04 13.53 -5.65
N GLN A 20 -14.46 12.36 -5.89
CA GLN A 20 -13.31 11.86 -5.14
C GLN A 20 -12.15 12.86 -5.13
N ALA A 21 -11.78 13.40 -6.30
CA ALA A 21 -10.74 14.41 -6.42
C ALA A 21 -11.06 15.70 -5.63
N GLN A 22 -12.32 16.17 -5.68
CA GLN A 22 -12.75 17.34 -4.91
C GLN A 22 -12.66 17.11 -3.40
N VAL A 23 -13.03 15.93 -2.92
CA VAL A 23 -12.97 15.58 -1.49
C VAL A 23 -11.51 15.47 -1.04
N VAL A 24 -10.62 14.89 -1.86
CA VAL A 24 -9.19 14.81 -1.56
C VAL A 24 -8.58 16.20 -1.44
N ASN A 25 -8.82 17.08 -2.40
CA ASN A 25 -8.36 18.47 -2.33
C ASN A 25 -8.90 19.19 -1.07
N MET A 26 -10.13 18.92 -0.67
CA MET A 26 -10.68 19.48 0.57
C MET A 26 -9.94 18.96 1.81
N PHE A 27 -9.53 17.70 1.85
CA PHE A 27 -8.70 17.17 2.96
C PHE A 27 -7.34 17.85 3.03
N GLU A 28 -6.68 18.09 1.89
CA GLU A 28 -5.41 18.80 1.81
C GLU A 28 -5.56 20.26 2.30
N GLU A 29 -6.58 20.97 1.83
CA GLU A 29 -6.86 22.31 2.32
C GLU A 29 -7.14 22.37 3.84
N LEU A 30 -7.84 21.40 4.39
CA LEU A 30 -8.11 21.32 5.82
C LEU A 30 -6.82 21.00 6.60
N GLN A 31 -5.94 20.16 6.07
CA GLN A 31 -4.64 19.87 6.66
C GLN A 31 -3.79 21.14 6.74
N GLU A 32 -3.69 21.88 5.65
CA GLU A 32 -2.94 23.14 5.59
C GLU A 32 -3.52 24.21 6.55
N LYS A 33 -4.84 24.37 6.58
CA LYS A 33 -5.51 25.41 7.37
C LYS A 33 -5.54 25.11 8.87
N LEU A 34 -5.69 23.84 9.25
CA LEU A 34 -5.94 23.42 10.63
C LEU A 34 -4.77 22.67 11.27
N GLY A 35 -3.74 22.26 10.50
CA GLY A 35 -2.62 21.48 11.00
C GLY A 35 -3.03 20.09 11.51
N VAL A 36 -4.08 19.50 10.94
CA VAL A 36 -4.61 18.18 11.32
C VAL A 36 -3.80 17.11 10.63
N ALA A 37 -3.43 16.03 11.34
CA ALA A 37 -2.85 14.84 10.75
C ALA A 37 -3.96 13.82 10.41
N TYR A 38 -3.81 13.12 9.29
CA TYR A 38 -4.72 12.08 8.84
C TYR A 38 -4.08 10.69 8.88
N LEU A 39 -4.87 9.68 9.28
CA LEU A 39 -4.66 8.30 8.88
C LEU A 39 -5.69 7.97 7.81
N PHE A 40 -5.24 7.91 6.56
CA PHE A 40 -6.10 7.65 5.41
C PHE A 40 -6.04 6.16 5.04
N ILE A 41 -7.16 5.45 5.15
CA ILE A 41 -7.28 4.03 4.80
C ILE A 41 -8.08 3.95 3.50
N ALA A 42 -7.47 3.40 2.44
CA ALA A 42 -8.11 3.23 1.15
C ALA A 42 -7.48 2.07 0.37
N HIS A 43 -8.19 1.60 -0.66
CA HIS A 43 -7.70 0.59 -1.58
C HIS A 43 -7.25 1.18 -2.93
N ASP A 44 -7.51 2.45 -3.18
CA ASP A 44 -7.06 3.16 -4.39
C ASP A 44 -5.67 3.76 -4.15
N LEU A 45 -4.66 3.14 -4.77
CA LEU A 45 -3.26 3.53 -4.63
C LEU A 45 -2.95 4.91 -5.21
N LEU A 46 -3.68 5.37 -6.24
CA LEU A 46 -3.48 6.69 -6.82
C LEU A 46 -3.88 7.78 -5.82
N VAL A 47 -5.03 7.59 -5.18
CA VAL A 47 -5.51 8.52 -4.14
C VAL A 47 -4.58 8.52 -2.94
N VAL A 48 -4.19 7.32 -2.47
CA VAL A 48 -3.28 7.20 -1.32
C VAL A 48 -1.94 7.87 -1.61
N HIS A 49 -1.36 7.66 -2.80
CA HIS A 49 -0.09 8.30 -3.18
C HIS A 49 -0.20 9.83 -3.22
N HIS A 50 -1.35 10.36 -3.71
CA HIS A 50 -1.55 11.80 -3.85
C HIS A 50 -1.64 12.53 -2.50
N ILE A 51 -2.40 11.96 -1.53
CA ILE A 51 -2.70 12.64 -0.26
C ILE A 51 -1.70 12.34 0.86
N SER A 52 -0.85 11.32 0.72
CA SER A 52 -0.05 10.81 1.84
C SER A 52 1.42 11.20 1.73
N ASP A 53 2.02 11.65 2.84
CA ASP A 53 3.48 11.81 2.96
C ASP A 53 4.17 10.44 3.07
N ARG A 54 3.52 9.49 3.77
CA ARG A 54 4.02 8.12 4.00
C ARG A 54 2.94 7.10 3.75
N ILE A 55 3.31 5.98 3.16
CA ILE A 55 2.39 4.88 2.86
C ILE A 55 2.82 3.62 3.62
N ALA A 56 1.83 2.95 4.23
CA ALA A 56 1.98 1.65 4.84
C ALA A 56 1.13 0.62 4.09
N VAL A 57 1.78 -0.41 3.55
CA VAL A 57 1.12 -1.51 2.83
C VAL A 57 0.85 -2.65 3.78
N MET A 58 -0.42 -3.05 3.87
CA MET A 58 -0.88 -4.12 4.75
C MET A 58 -1.42 -5.30 3.94
N TYR A 59 -1.12 -6.53 4.39
CA TYR A 59 -1.70 -7.76 3.85
C TYR A 59 -2.15 -8.67 4.99
N LEU A 60 -3.43 -9.05 5.00
CA LEU A 60 -4.06 -9.87 6.06
C LEU A 60 -3.71 -9.39 7.48
N GLY A 61 -3.84 -8.08 7.74
CA GLY A 61 -3.58 -7.49 9.05
C GLY A 61 -2.11 -7.38 9.46
N LYS A 62 -1.16 -7.67 8.56
CA LYS A 62 0.28 -7.53 8.81
C LYS A 62 0.88 -6.45 7.93
N MET A 63 1.75 -5.61 8.50
CA MET A 63 2.50 -4.62 7.74
C MET A 63 3.57 -5.32 6.91
N MET A 64 3.57 -5.05 5.59
CA MET A 64 4.51 -5.62 4.63
C MET A 64 5.61 -4.64 4.27
N GLU A 65 5.25 -3.37 4.10
CA GLU A 65 6.16 -2.32 3.67
C GLU A 65 5.67 -0.96 4.15
N ILE A 66 6.59 -0.06 4.55
CA ILE A 66 6.29 1.32 4.95
C ILE A 66 7.41 2.20 4.42
N ALA A 67 7.07 3.23 3.65
CA ALA A 67 8.03 4.19 3.16
C ALA A 67 7.38 5.58 2.96
N ASP A 68 8.20 6.57 2.61
CA ASP A 68 7.76 7.79 1.97
C ASP A 68 6.95 7.47 0.71
N ALA A 69 5.92 8.26 0.39
CA ALA A 69 4.99 7.95 -0.69
C ALA A 69 5.69 7.86 -2.05
N ASP A 70 6.58 8.82 -2.33
CA ASP A 70 7.33 8.86 -3.59
C ASP A 70 8.33 7.71 -3.66
N GLU A 71 9.03 7.42 -2.55
CA GLU A 71 9.97 6.31 -2.46
C GLU A 71 9.29 4.96 -2.66
N LEU A 72 8.14 4.72 -2.03
CA LEU A 72 7.40 3.48 -2.18
C LEU A 72 6.90 3.28 -3.61
N ASN A 73 6.50 4.36 -4.29
CA ASN A 73 6.05 4.31 -5.67
C ASN A 73 7.21 4.08 -6.65
N ALA A 74 8.36 4.74 -6.42
CA ALA A 74 9.54 4.62 -7.29
C ALA A 74 10.32 3.32 -7.08
N ASN A 75 10.48 2.90 -5.83
CA ASN A 75 11.36 1.81 -5.40
C ASN A 75 10.66 0.78 -4.50
N PRO A 76 9.50 0.20 -4.88
CA PRO A 76 8.82 -0.80 -4.08
C PRO A 76 9.70 -2.05 -3.92
N ILE A 77 9.79 -2.58 -2.70
CA ILE A 77 10.67 -3.71 -2.38
C ILE A 77 9.86 -4.99 -2.15
N HIS A 78 8.79 -4.92 -1.34
CA HIS A 78 8.02 -6.12 -1.02
C HIS A 78 7.26 -6.65 -2.23
N PRO A 79 7.27 -7.97 -2.51
CA PRO A 79 6.60 -8.55 -3.69
C PRO A 79 5.11 -8.26 -3.79
N TYR A 80 4.43 -8.08 -2.67
CA TYR A 80 3.02 -7.68 -2.66
C TYR A 80 2.85 -6.22 -3.12
N THR A 81 3.67 -5.29 -2.63
CA THR A 81 3.65 -3.88 -3.07
C THR A 81 3.92 -3.77 -4.57
N LEU A 82 4.93 -4.51 -5.06
CA LEU A 82 5.21 -4.61 -6.49
C LEU A 82 4.00 -5.06 -7.30
N SER A 83 3.26 -6.06 -6.81
CA SER A 83 2.06 -6.55 -7.50
C SER A 83 0.92 -5.54 -7.48
N LEU A 84 0.72 -4.83 -6.36
CA LEU A 84 -0.29 -3.78 -6.24
C LEU A 84 -0.01 -2.63 -7.21
N LEU A 85 1.21 -2.10 -7.21
CA LEU A 85 1.59 -0.99 -8.09
C LEU A 85 1.56 -1.40 -9.57
N SER A 86 1.91 -2.65 -9.90
CA SER A 86 1.80 -3.17 -11.27
C SER A 86 0.37 -3.26 -11.80
N ALA A 87 -0.62 -3.22 -10.92
CA ALA A 87 -2.04 -3.27 -11.27
C ALA A 87 -2.66 -1.88 -11.47
N VAL A 88 -1.95 -0.81 -11.09
CA VAL A 88 -2.41 0.58 -11.28
C VAL A 88 -2.48 0.89 -12.78
N PRO A 89 -3.62 1.40 -13.29
CA PRO A 89 -3.74 1.77 -14.69
C PRO A 89 -2.80 2.91 -15.05
N ILE A 90 -2.02 2.72 -16.12
CA ILE A 90 -1.14 3.74 -16.66
C ILE A 90 -1.91 4.49 -17.75
N PRO A 91 -2.10 5.82 -17.63
CA PRO A 91 -2.90 6.60 -18.60
C PRO A 91 -2.29 6.64 -20.01
N ASP A 92 -0.97 6.48 -20.11
CA ASP A 92 -0.27 6.48 -21.41
C ASP A 92 -0.34 5.09 -22.08
N PRO A 93 -0.96 4.98 -23.28
CA PRO A 93 -1.12 3.71 -23.99
C PRO A 93 0.19 3.05 -24.42
N GLU A 94 1.25 3.82 -24.71
CA GLU A 94 2.54 3.25 -25.10
C GLU A 94 3.27 2.63 -23.91
N THR A 95 3.27 3.34 -22.78
CA THR A 95 3.84 2.84 -21.52
C THR A 95 3.03 1.68 -20.96
N ALA A 96 1.69 1.73 -21.05
CA ALA A 96 0.81 0.65 -20.61
C ALA A 96 1.05 -0.66 -21.37
N ARG A 97 1.35 -0.60 -22.69
CA ARG A 97 1.69 -1.79 -23.50
C ARG A 97 3.03 -2.43 -23.11
N LYS A 98 3.96 -1.66 -22.56
CA LYS A 98 5.29 -2.10 -22.12
C LYS A 98 5.28 -2.58 -20.67
N SER A 99 4.31 -2.15 -19.88
CA SER A 99 4.18 -2.54 -18.48
C SER A 99 3.66 -3.98 -18.38
N HIS A 100 4.32 -4.79 -17.57
CA HIS A 100 3.90 -6.16 -17.30
C HIS A 100 3.18 -6.21 -15.95
N ARG A 101 1.85 -6.36 -16.00
CA ARG A 101 1.07 -6.61 -14.78
C ARG A 101 1.52 -7.92 -14.13
N ILE A 102 1.87 -7.85 -12.86
CA ILE A 102 2.21 -9.04 -12.06
C ILE A 102 0.91 -9.72 -11.64
N VAL A 103 0.59 -10.84 -12.29
CA VAL A 103 -0.57 -11.64 -11.91
C VAL A 103 -0.17 -12.53 -10.73
N LEU A 104 -0.89 -12.37 -9.63
CA LEU A 104 -0.71 -13.20 -8.45
C LEU A 104 -1.49 -14.50 -8.63
N GLU A 105 -0.80 -15.62 -8.50
CA GLU A 105 -1.41 -16.96 -8.54
C GLU A 105 -2.01 -17.34 -7.18
N GLY A 106 -3.03 -18.20 -7.19
CA GLY A 106 -3.69 -18.72 -6.00
C GLY A 106 -4.67 -17.76 -5.34
N ASP A 107 -5.49 -18.31 -4.45
CA ASP A 107 -6.51 -17.58 -3.71
C ASP A 107 -5.93 -16.76 -2.56
N VAL A 108 -6.67 -15.71 -2.18
CA VAL A 108 -6.35 -14.96 -0.95
C VAL A 108 -6.70 -15.84 0.26
N PRO A 109 -5.73 -16.13 1.13
CA PRO A 109 -6.01 -16.93 2.33
C PRO A 109 -7.06 -16.26 3.22
N SER A 110 -7.88 -17.07 3.88
CA SER A 110 -8.86 -16.55 4.82
C SER A 110 -8.16 -15.89 6.02
N PRO A 111 -8.61 -14.70 6.45
CA PRO A 111 -8.12 -14.07 7.68
C PRO A 111 -8.29 -14.92 8.92
N LEU A 112 -9.28 -15.84 8.94
CA LEU A 112 -9.53 -16.79 10.03
C LEU A 112 -8.57 -17.98 10.01
N LYS A 113 -7.85 -18.20 8.88
CA LYS A 113 -6.96 -19.34 8.65
C LYS A 113 -5.68 -18.87 7.97
N MET A 114 -5.00 -17.93 8.63
CA MET A 114 -3.78 -17.34 8.07
C MET A 114 -2.66 -18.37 7.91
N PRO A 115 -1.89 -18.29 6.82
CA PRO A 115 -0.68 -19.10 6.67
C PRO A 115 0.32 -18.84 7.80
N THR A 116 1.06 -19.86 8.21
CA THR A 116 2.20 -19.70 9.12
C THR A 116 3.30 -18.86 8.49
N GLY A 117 4.08 -18.17 9.30
CA GLY A 117 5.16 -17.30 8.80
C GLY A 117 4.64 -16.09 8.01
N CYS A 118 5.23 -15.80 6.87
CA CYS A 118 4.79 -14.70 6.02
C CYS A 118 3.40 -14.99 5.40
N PRO A 119 2.38 -14.17 5.64
CA PRO A 119 1.03 -14.44 5.13
C PRO A 119 0.93 -14.35 3.60
N PHE A 120 1.85 -13.64 2.96
CA PHE A 120 1.91 -13.52 1.49
C PHE A 120 2.61 -14.70 0.80
N ARG A 121 3.27 -15.61 1.55
CA ARG A 121 4.10 -16.70 0.99
C ARG A 121 3.39 -17.60 -0.01
N THR A 122 2.10 -17.82 0.15
CA THR A 122 1.29 -18.70 -0.73
C THR A 122 1.08 -18.12 -2.12
N ARG A 123 1.30 -16.82 -2.29
CA ARG A 123 1.15 -16.08 -3.55
C ARG A 123 2.45 -15.41 -4.01
N CYS A 124 3.53 -15.61 -3.25
CA CYS A 124 4.81 -14.97 -3.51
C CYS A 124 5.71 -15.88 -4.35
N LYS A 125 6.06 -15.46 -5.58
CA LYS A 125 6.98 -16.18 -6.45
C LYS A 125 8.42 -16.29 -5.91
N TYR A 126 8.76 -15.51 -4.88
CA TYR A 126 10.05 -15.51 -4.21
C TYR A 126 10.02 -16.24 -2.85
N ALA A 127 8.93 -16.96 -2.54
CA ALA A 127 8.80 -17.63 -1.26
C ALA A 127 9.88 -18.71 -1.07
N THR A 128 10.47 -18.74 0.13
CA THR A 128 11.43 -19.76 0.57
C THR A 128 10.86 -20.52 1.76
N GLU A 129 11.53 -21.60 2.20
CA GLU A 129 11.13 -22.35 3.40
C GLU A 129 11.05 -21.46 4.64
N LYS A 130 11.99 -20.53 4.80
CA LYS A 130 11.99 -19.55 5.90
C LYS A 130 10.72 -18.72 5.96
N CYS A 131 10.16 -18.36 4.80
CA CYS A 131 8.89 -17.64 4.73
C CYS A 131 7.71 -18.43 5.31
N GLY A 132 7.80 -19.76 5.35
CA GLY A 132 6.78 -20.62 5.95
C GLY A 132 6.95 -20.84 7.45
N GLN A 133 8.16 -20.68 7.94
CA GLN A 133 8.52 -20.95 9.33
C GLN A 133 8.34 -19.74 10.22
N GLU A 134 8.73 -18.57 9.75
CA GLU A 134 8.80 -17.36 10.56
C GLU A 134 8.26 -16.12 9.82
N MET A 135 7.53 -15.27 10.55
CA MET A 135 7.08 -13.97 10.05
C MET A 135 8.25 -12.99 10.00
N PRO A 136 8.60 -12.43 8.82
CA PRO A 136 9.64 -11.41 8.75
C PRO A 136 9.21 -10.15 9.52
N GLN A 137 10.14 -9.59 10.28
CA GLN A 137 9.95 -8.30 10.94
C GLN A 137 10.21 -7.16 9.97
N LEU A 138 9.58 -6.00 10.22
CA LEU A 138 9.91 -4.78 9.50
C LEU A 138 11.36 -4.39 9.81
N THR A 139 12.20 -4.31 8.78
CA THR A 139 13.59 -3.90 8.87
C THR A 139 13.84 -2.71 7.96
N ASP A 140 14.61 -1.73 8.42
CA ASP A 140 14.97 -0.56 7.63
C ASP A 140 15.95 -0.97 6.50
N ARG A 141 15.59 -0.63 5.28
CA ARG A 141 16.40 -0.84 4.06
C ARG A 141 17.16 0.42 3.64
N GLY A 142 17.07 1.45 4.43
CA GLY A 142 17.65 2.77 4.22
C GLY A 142 16.58 3.85 4.14
N ASN A 143 16.89 5.04 4.64
CA ASN A 143 16.04 6.23 4.59
C ASN A 143 14.63 6.05 5.21
N GLY A 144 14.48 5.16 6.20
CA GLY A 144 13.18 4.88 6.80
C GLY A 144 12.25 4.01 5.95
N HIS A 145 12.76 3.38 4.89
CA HIS A 145 12.04 2.41 4.07
C HIS A 145 12.02 1.04 4.77
N MET A 146 10.93 0.76 5.46
CA MET A 146 10.76 -0.44 6.28
C MET A 146 10.11 -1.56 5.47
N VAL A 147 10.70 -2.77 5.48
CA VAL A 147 10.20 -3.91 4.69
C VAL A 147 10.22 -5.19 5.53
N ALA A 148 9.10 -5.93 5.51
CA ALA A 148 8.96 -7.23 6.15
C ALA A 148 9.15 -8.36 5.10
N CYS A 149 10.40 -8.58 4.67
CA CYS A 149 10.73 -9.61 3.69
C CYS A 149 12.08 -10.25 3.96
N TRP A 150 12.17 -11.59 3.85
CA TRP A 150 13.42 -12.33 4.00
C TRP A 150 14.31 -12.30 2.73
N ASN A 151 13.68 -12.10 1.57
CA ASN A 151 14.31 -12.32 0.26
C ASN A 151 14.56 -11.02 -0.53
N LYS A 152 14.27 -9.87 0.08
CA LYS A 152 14.40 -8.55 -0.53
C LYS A 152 15.06 -7.58 0.43
#